data_450328f143625fd060118d888755ee65
#
_entry.id   450328f143625fd060118d888755ee65
#
_cell.length_a   1.000
_cell.length_b   1.000
_cell.length_c   1.000
_cell.angle_alpha   90.00
_cell.angle_beta   90.00
_cell.angle_gamma   90.00
#
_symmetry.space_group_name_H-M   'P 1'
#
loop_
_entity.id
_entity.type
_entity.pdbx_description
1 polymer ?
#
loop_
_entity_poly.entity_id
_entity_poly.type
_entity_poly.pdbx_seq_one_letter_code
_entity_poly.pdbx_strand_id
1 'polypeptide(L)'
;MSIDFHASENRSSYTGRSADKGWLKAMAEIVNPVGKNVIDIGCGGGIYTAGWAELGAERVMGVDFSQVMLETARENTAYLPQVSFHWGDACQTGLAAGCADIVFARALIHHLDSVDSFVAEVNRILAPGGMCIIQDRTMDDVSVPGSTEHLRGYFFEAFPRLLQKEEKRRPSLTEVQAALKNAGFFSVHTSQMWEIRKRYSTWTELESDLRKRTGRSILHELNDDELEKLISFVKEKLGGLLPIVEQDRWTIWRGVKG
;
A
#
# COMPACT_ATOMS: atom_id res chain seq x y z
N MET A 1 0.52 19.98 -3.83
CA MET A 1 1.61 19.33 -4.64
C MET A 1 1.54 17.84 -4.36
N SER A 2 1.53 16.98 -5.37
CA SER A 2 1.60 15.52 -5.16
C SER A 2 2.97 15.16 -4.58
N ILE A 3 3.04 14.06 -3.81
CA ILE A 3 4.31 13.55 -3.27
C ILE A 3 5.27 13.24 -4.43
N ASP A 4 6.50 13.71 -4.32
CA ASP A 4 7.57 13.34 -5.28
C ASP A 4 8.28 12.07 -4.75
N PHE A 5 8.00 10.94 -5.40
CA PHE A 5 8.62 9.65 -5.06
C PHE A 5 10.10 9.54 -5.45
N HIS A 6 10.64 10.51 -6.22
CA HIS A 6 12.05 10.57 -6.57
C HIS A 6 12.87 11.42 -5.59
N ALA A 7 12.22 12.18 -4.70
CA ALA A 7 12.92 13.01 -3.72
C ALA A 7 13.55 12.15 -2.61
N SER A 8 14.85 12.34 -2.39
CA SER A 8 15.62 11.65 -1.34
C SER A 8 15.05 11.85 0.08
N GLU A 9 14.34 12.95 0.31
CA GLU A 9 13.67 13.26 1.57
C GLU A 9 12.56 12.26 1.93
N ASN A 10 11.92 11.64 0.93
CA ASN A 10 10.89 10.64 1.12
C ASN A 10 11.45 9.23 1.40
N ARG A 11 12.77 9.02 1.26
CA ARG A 11 13.47 7.76 1.53
C ARG A 11 13.22 7.26 2.95
N SER A 12 13.28 8.15 3.95
CA SER A 12 13.09 7.81 5.37
C SER A 12 11.65 7.41 5.73
N SER A 13 10.67 7.70 4.88
CA SER A 13 9.26 7.38 5.11
C SER A 13 8.97 5.88 5.15
N TYR A 14 9.89 5.05 4.64
CA TYR A 14 9.71 3.61 4.47
C TYR A 14 10.80 2.77 5.14
N THR A 15 11.72 3.39 5.91
CA THR A 15 12.76 2.69 6.66
C THR A 15 12.26 2.27 8.05
N GLY A 16 12.73 1.11 8.54
CA GLY A 16 12.46 0.62 9.89
C GLY A 16 11.02 0.15 10.16
N ARG A 17 10.23 -0.11 9.12
CA ARG A 17 8.90 -0.71 9.20
C ARG A 17 8.91 -2.11 8.61
N SER A 18 8.17 -3.03 9.23
CA SER A 18 7.88 -4.36 8.71
C SER A 18 6.39 -4.50 8.42
N ALA A 19 6.00 -5.48 7.62
CA ALA A 19 4.60 -5.85 7.45
C ALA A 19 4.02 -6.26 8.81
N ASP A 20 2.80 -5.78 9.12
CA ASP A 20 2.14 -6.14 10.38
C ASP A 20 1.77 -7.63 10.41
N LYS A 21 1.80 -8.24 11.61
CA LYS A 21 1.42 -9.65 11.79
C LYS A 21 -0.01 -9.94 11.32
N GLY A 22 -0.91 -8.97 11.44
CA GLY A 22 -2.28 -9.08 10.93
C GLY A 22 -2.30 -9.16 9.40
N TRP A 23 -1.44 -8.38 8.73
CA TRP A 23 -1.28 -8.46 7.28
C TRP A 23 -0.71 -9.82 6.84
N LEU A 24 0.35 -10.29 7.48
CA LEU A 24 0.94 -11.60 7.19
C LEU A 24 -0.11 -12.72 7.31
N LYS A 25 -0.89 -12.71 8.39
CA LYS A 25 -1.98 -13.67 8.59
C LYS A 25 -3.03 -13.57 7.49
N ALA A 26 -3.50 -12.38 7.16
CA ALA A 26 -4.52 -12.17 6.13
C ALA A 26 -4.06 -12.64 4.75
N MET A 27 -2.79 -12.38 4.37
CA MET A 27 -2.25 -12.85 3.09
C MET A 27 -2.11 -14.37 3.06
N ALA A 28 -1.67 -15.00 4.16
CA ALA A 28 -1.60 -16.46 4.26
C ALA A 28 -2.97 -17.16 4.20
N GLU A 29 -4.05 -16.48 4.64
CA GLU A 29 -5.44 -16.98 4.48
C GLU A 29 -5.95 -16.82 3.04
N ILE A 30 -5.44 -15.84 2.28
CA ILE A 30 -5.82 -15.60 0.89
C ILE A 30 -5.14 -16.60 -0.05
N VAL A 31 -3.84 -16.84 0.13
CA VAL A 31 -3.02 -17.67 -0.74
C VAL A 31 -1.85 -18.27 0.03
N ASN A 32 -1.46 -19.51 -0.32
CA ASN A 32 -0.23 -20.10 0.17
C ASN A 32 0.96 -19.70 -0.73
N PRO A 33 1.91 -18.86 -0.27
CA PRO A 33 3.03 -18.43 -1.09
C PRO A 33 4.23 -19.39 -1.05
N VAL A 34 4.22 -20.45 -0.25
CA VAL A 34 5.34 -21.38 -0.10
C VAL A 34 5.69 -22.01 -1.45
N GLY A 35 6.96 -21.89 -1.86
CA GLY A 35 7.45 -22.39 -3.13
C GLY A 35 6.97 -21.61 -4.36
N LYS A 36 6.43 -20.41 -4.19
CA LYS A 36 5.88 -19.54 -5.26
C LYS A 36 6.80 -18.38 -5.60
N ASN A 37 6.73 -17.95 -6.88
CA ASN A 37 7.32 -16.71 -7.35
C ASN A 37 6.32 -15.57 -7.17
N VAL A 38 6.67 -14.59 -6.35
CA VAL A 38 5.83 -13.42 -6.06
C VAL A 38 6.44 -12.18 -6.70
N ILE A 39 5.61 -11.39 -7.38
CA ILE A 39 5.98 -10.05 -7.87
C ILE A 39 5.18 -9.01 -7.07
N ASP A 40 5.89 -8.08 -6.43
CA ASP A 40 5.34 -6.95 -5.66
C ASP A 40 5.48 -5.68 -6.50
N ILE A 41 4.41 -5.24 -7.18
CA ILE A 41 4.41 -4.07 -8.06
C ILE A 41 4.09 -2.80 -7.26
N GLY A 42 4.95 -1.77 -7.41
CA GLY A 42 4.91 -0.57 -6.58
C GLY A 42 5.45 -0.87 -5.18
N CYS A 43 6.55 -1.63 -5.11
CA CYS A 43 7.10 -2.17 -3.86
C CYS A 43 7.63 -1.10 -2.90
N GLY A 44 7.89 0.14 -3.39
CA GLY A 44 8.47 1.22 -2.60
C GLY A 44 9.73 0.78 -1.86
N GLY A 45 9.78 0.98 -0.55
CA GLY A 45 10.91 0.59 0.31
C GLY A 45 10.97 -0.91 0.68
N GLY A 46 10.22 -1.80 0.02
CA GLY A 46 10.33 -3.26 0.14
C GLY A 46 9.67 -3.88 1.37
N ILE A 47 8.80 -3.16 2.09
CA ILE A 47 8.16 -3.65 3.33
C ILE A 47 7.36 -4.94 3.06
N TYR A 48 6.50 -4.92 2.04
CA TYR A 48 5.63 -6.06 1.71
C TYR A 48 6.36 -7.11 0.88
N THR A 49 7.37 -6.70 0.10
CA THR A 49 8.32 -7.62 -0.55
C THR A 49 9.01 -8.52 0.50
N ALA A 50 9.48 -7.93 1.62
CA ALA A 50 10.00 -8.70 2.76
C ALA A 50 8.92 -9.58 3.41
N GLY A 51 7.68 -9.06 3.55
CA GLY A 51 6.57 -9.82 4.12
C GLY A 51 6.23 -11.08 3.31
N TRP A 52 6.24 -11.02 1.98
CA TRP A 52 6.06 -12.20 1.14
C TRP A 52 7.19 -13.23 1.29
N ALA A 53 8.45 -12.75 1.43
CA ALA A 53 9.59 -13.63 1.71
C ALA A 53 9.47 -14.29 3.10
N GLU A 54 8.98 -13.57 4.12
CA GLU A 54 8.70 -14.10 5.47
C GLU A 54 7.59 -15.16 5.45
N LEU A 55 6.60 -15.02 4.56
CA LEU A 55 5.55 -16.02 4.35
C LEU A 55 6.02 -17.28 3.60
N GLY A 56 7.29 -17.36 3.21
CA GLY A 56 7.90 -18.54 2.61
C GLY A 56 7.85 -18.58 1.08
N ALA A 57 7.64 -17.46 0.41
CA ALA A 57 7.80 -17.39 -1.04
C ALA A 57 9.22 -17.83 -1.45
N GLU A 58 9.33 -18.59 -2.53
CA GLU A 58 10.63 -19.08 -3.03
C GLU A 58 11.47 -17.93 -3.60
N ARG A 59 10.80 -17.05 -4.35
CA ARG A 59 11.39 -15.84 -4.90
C ARG A 59 10.40 -14.70 -4.78
N VAL A 60 10.91 -13.53 -4.39
CA VAL A 60 10.11 -12.31 -4.38
C VAL A 60 10.86 -11.24 -5.17
N MET A 61 10.18 -10.67 -6.15
CA MET A 61 10.72 -9.54 -6.91
C MET A 61 9.86 -8.30 -6.67
N GLY A 62 10.47 -7.26 -6.10
CA GLY A 62 9.87 -5.93 -6.03
C GLY A 62 10.09 -5.17 -7.33
N VAL A 63 9.03 -4.57 -7.86
CA VAL A 63 9.06 -3.67 -9.04
C VAL A 63 8.65 -2.29 -8.60
N ASP A 64 9.44 -1.27 -8.95
CA ASP A 64 9.11 0.13 -8.73
C ASP A 64 9.74 1.01 -9.82
N PHE A 65 9.08 2.14 -10.14
CA PHE A 65 9.59 3.09 -11.13
C PHE A 65 10.63 4.07 -10.53
N SER A 66 10.75 4.13 -9.19
CA SER A 66 11.68 5.01 -8.48
C SER A 66 12.95 4.26 -8.09
N GLN A 67 14.08 4.63 -8.69
CA GLN A 67 15.39 4.09 -8.34
C GLN A 67 15.73 4.32 -6.86
N VAL A 68 15.38 5.48 -6.31
CA VAL A 68 15.59 5.82 -4.89
C VAL A 68 14.85 4.85 -3.96
N MET A 69 13.61 4.48 -4.32
CA MET A 69 12.84 3.49 -3.58
C MET A 69 13.46 2.10 -3.67
N LEU A 70 13.92 1.69 -4.86
CA LEU A 70 14.58 0.41 -5.05
C LEU A 70 15.91 0.30 -4.29
N GLU A 71 16.69 1.38 -4.19
CA GLU A 71 17.89 1.41 -3.36
C GLU A 71 17.55 1.19 -1.89
N THR A 72 16.55 1.91 -1.40
CA THR A 72 16.04 1.76 -0.02
C THR A 72 15.52 0.33 0.23
N ALA A 73 14.79 -0.24 -0.73
CA ALA A 73 14.28 -1.59 -0.63
C ALA A 73 15.40 -2.64 -0.56
N ARG A 74 16.47 -2.50 -1.36
CA ARG A 74 17.66 -3.37 -1.30
C ARG A 74 18.35 -3.32 0.07
N GLU A 75 18.50 -2.10 0.63
CA GLU A 75 19.07 -1.92 1.97
C GLU A 75 18.20 -2.59 3.05
N ASN A 76 16.88 -2.37 2.99
CA ASN A 76 15.95 -2.91 3.97
C ASN A 76 15.84 -4.44 3.94
N THR A 77 16.11 -5.07 2.80
CA THR A 77 15.93 -6.51 2.58
C THR A 77 17.25 -7.26 2.33
N ALA A 78 18.40 -6.65 2.58
CA ALA A 78 19.71 -7.22 2.30
C ALA A 78 19.96 -8.58 2.99
N TYR A 79 19.22 -8.89 4.04
CA TYR A 79 19.27 -10.17 4.78
C TYR A 79 18.39 -11.28 4.16
N LEU A 80 17.65 -10.99 3.09
CA LEU A 80 16.71 -11.93 2.44
C LEU A 80 17.25 -12.32 1.05
N PRO A 81 17.98 -13.45 0.91
CA PRO A 81 18.62 -13.83 -0.35
C PRO A 81 17.66 -14.15 -1.48
N GLN A 82 16.40 -14.49 -1.17
CA GLN A 82 15.34 -14.77 -2.14
C GLN A 82 14.66 -13.51 -2.71
N VAL A 83 15.04 -12.32 -2.22
CA VAL A 83 14.45 -11.04 -2.65
C VAL A 83 15.32 -10.38 -3.70
N SER A 84 14.69 -9.85 -4.74
CA SER A 84 15.34 -9.07 -5.81
C SER A 84 14.49 -7.86 -6.19
N PHE A 85 15.06 -6.91 -6.94
CA PHE A 85 14.38 -5.69 -7.34
C PHE A 85 14.62 -5.37 -8.81
N HIS A 86 13.57 -4.96 -9.48
CA HIS A 86 13.53 -4.59 -10.88
C HIS A 86 12.97 -3.17 -11.04
N TRP A 87 13.63 -2.36 -11.87
CA TRP A 87 13.10 -1.05 -12.24
C TRP A 87 12.10 -1.20 -13.38
N GLY A 88 10.87 -0.72 -13.20
CA GLY A 88 9.84 -0.85 -14.22
C GLY A 88 8.60 -0.02 -13.89
N ASP A 89 7.84 0.31 -14.92
CA ASP A 89 6.52 0.93 -14.80
C ASP A 89 5.47 -0.13 -14.46
N ALA A 90 4.48 0.23 -13.64
CA ALA A 90 3.44 -0.69 -13.18
C ALA A 90 2.56 -1.25 -14.34
N CYS A 91 2.35 -0.46 -15.38
CA CYS A 91 1.57 -0.84 -16.56
C CYS A 91 2.42 -1.49 -17.67
N GLN A 92 3.75 -1.45 -17.54
CA GLN A 92 4.71 -2.03 -18.48
C GLN A 92 5.99 -2.43 -17.76
N THR A 93 5.92 -3.49 -16.96
CA THR A 93 7.02 -3.91 -16.07
C THR A 93 8.30 -4.32 -16.78
N GLY A 94 8.23 -4.73 -18.04
CA GLY A 94 9.35 -5.31 -18.78
C GLY A 94 9.65 -6.77 -18.43
N LEU A 95 8.88 -7.38 -17.52
CA LEU A 95 9.06 -8.77 -17.12
C LEU A 95 8.52 -9.74 -18.17
N ALA A 96 9.03 -10.98 -18.15
CA ALA A 96 8.55 -12.03 -19.05
C ALA A 96 7.08 -12.40 -18.77
N ALA A 97 6.34 -12.80 -19.78
CA ALA A 97 5.00 -13.33 -19.60
C ALA A 97 5.03 -14.64 -18.79
N GLY A 98 4.06 -14.83 -17.91
CA GLY A 98 3.92 -16.05 -17.14
C GLY A 98 5.03 -16.31 -16.11
N CYS A 99 5.77 -15.28 -15.67
CA CYS A 99 6.90 -15.43 -14.75
C CYS A 99 6.50 -15.45 -13.26
N ALA A 100 5.25 -15.15 -12.92
CA ALA A 100 4.78 -15.04 -11.55
C ALA A 100 3.64 -16.00 -11.22
N ASP A 101 3.65 -16.58 -10.05
CA ASP A 101 2.52 -17.33 -9.48
C ASP A 101 1.57 -16.38 -8.73
N ILE A 102 2.10 -15.33 -8.12
CA ILE A 102 1.35 -14.33 -7.37
C ILE A 102 1.86 -12.95 -7.80
N VAL A 103 0.95 -12.05 -8.13
CA VAL A 103 1.24 -10.61 -8.28
C VAL A 103 0.48 -9.86 -7.21
N PHE A 104 1.22 -9.10 -6.44
CA PHE A 104 0.71 -8.23 -5.39
C PHE A 104 0.95 -6.76 -5.74
N ALA A 105 0.00 -5.90 -5.40
CA ALA A 105 0.16 -4.45 -5.47
C ALA A 105 -0.55 -3.80 -4.29
N ARG A 106 0.12 -2.85 -3.61
CA ARG A 106 -0.45 -2.17 -2.47
C ARG A 106 -0.26 -0.67 -2.53
N ALA A 107 -1.36 0.07 -2.27
CA ALA A 107 -1.38 1.53 -2.30
C ALA A 107 -0.82 2.11 -3.59
N LEU A 108 -1.10 1.46 -4.71
CA LEU A 108 -0.55 1.75 -6.03
C LEU A 108 -1.61 2.27 -7.00
N ILE A 109 -2.76 1.59 -7.11
CA ILE A 109 -3.70 1.82 -8.22
C ILE A 109 -4.32 3.22 -8.22
N HIS A 110 -4.35 3.89 -7.07
CA HIS A 110 -4.81 5.28 -6.96
C HIS A 110 -3.76 6.32 -7.46
N HIS A 111 -2.61 5.88 -7.91
CA HIS A 111 -1.58 6.70 -8.55
C HIS A 111 -1.52 6.48 -10.06
N LEU A 112 -2.24 5.49 -10.58
CA LEU A 112 -2.20 5.12 -11.99
C LEU A 112 -3.27 5.85 -12.80
N ASP A 113 -2.92 6.20 -14.03
CA ASP A 113 -3.86 6.79 -14.98
C ASP A 113 -4.89 5.78 -15.52
N SER A 114 -4.54 4.48 -15.50
CA SER A 114 -5.41 3.41 -16.01
C SER A 114 -5.25 2.13 -15.21
N VAL A 115 -6.31 1.77 -14.48
CA VAL A 115 -6.41 0.47 -13.81
C VAL A 115 -6.47 -0.68 -14.81
N ASP A 116 -7.13 -0.49 -15.96
CA ASP A 116 -7.22 -1.52 -17.00
C ASP A 116 -5.84 -1.88 -17.58
N SER A 117 -5.00 -0.88 -17.87
CA SER A 117 -3.63 -1.10 -18.37
C SER A 117 -2.78 -1.85 -17.34
N PHE A 118 -2.89 -1.49 -16.07
CA PHE A 118 -2.21 -2.18 -14.98
C PHE A 118 -2.66 -3.64 -14.86
N VAL A 119 -3.97 -3.89 -14.84
CA VAL A 119 -4.52 -5.25 -14.71
C VAL A 119 -4.18 -6.12 -15.91
N ALA A 120 -4.12 -5.53 -17.13
CA ALA A 120 -3.66 -6.23 -18.34
C ALA A 120 -2.18 -6.68 -18.22
N GLU A 121 -1.30 -5.81 -17.70
CA GLU A 121 0.10 -6.16 -17.44
C GLU A 121 0.22 -7.23 -16.35
N VAL A 122 -0.55 -7.12 -15.27
CA VAL A 122 -0.62 -8.15 -14.21
C VAL A 122 -1.04 -9.50 -14.81
N ASN A 123 -2.08 -9.51 -15.65
CA ASN A 123 -2.50 -10.75 -16.34
C ASN A 123 -1.39 -11.30 -17.22
N ARG A 124 -0.68 -10.47 -17.99
CA ARG A 124 0.41 -10.89 -18.85
C ARG A 124 1.54 -11.61 -18.11
N ILE A 125 1.97 -11.05 -16.98
CA ILE A 125 3.12 -11.60 -16.20
C ILE A 125 2.75 -12.77 -15.29
N LEU A 126 1.48 -12.96 -14.94
CA LEU A 126 1.01 -14.14 -14.21
C LEU A 126 1.07 -15.40 -15.08
N ALA A 127 1.46 -16.50 -14.47
CA ALA A 127 1.26 -17.84 -15.03
C ALA A 127 -0.24 -18.21 -15.06
N PRO A 128 -0.69 -19.13 -15.94
CA PRO A 128 -2.04 -19.68 -15.86
C PRO A 128 -2.33 -20.24 -14.47
N GLY A 129 -3.48 -19.94 -13.89
CA GLY A 129 -3.84 -20.28 -12.51
C GLY A 129 -3.17 -19.41 -11.43
N GLY A 130 -2.33 -18.45 -11.82
CA GLY A 130 -1.71 -17.48 -10.92
C GLY A 130 -2.71 -16.47 -10.34
N MET A 131 -2.41 -15.90 -9.19
CA MET A 131 -3.29 -15.01 -8.45
C MET A 131 -2.83 -13.56 -8.46
N CYS A 132 -3.75 -12.66 -8.83
CA CYS A 132 -3.62 -11.22 -8.62
C CYS A 132 -4.21 -10.85 -7.25
N ILE A 133 -3.49 -10.03 -6.47
CA ILE A 133 -3.96 -9.45 -5.21
C ILE A 133 -3.66 -7.95 -5.24
N ILE A 134 -4.70 -7.14 -5.16
CA ILE A 134 -4.60 -5.68 -5.09
C ILE A 134 -5.12 -5.24 -3.72
N GLN A 135 -4.32 -4.50 -2.97
CA GLN A 135 -4.70 -3.88 -1.70
C GLN A 135 -4.63 -2.37 -1.84
N ASP A 136 -5.79 -1.72 -1.88
CA ASP A 136 -5.86 -0.26 -1.89
C ASP A 136 -7.08 0.22 -1.11
N ARG A 137 -7.29 1.53 -1.04
CA ARG A 137 -8.46 2.12 -0.38
C ARG A 137 -9.45 2.61 -1.41
N THR A 138 -10.71 2.31 -1.16
CA THR A 138 -11.84 2.94 -1.84
C THR A 138 -12.26 4.22 -1.11
N MET A 139 -13.22 4.95 -1.66
CA MET A 139 -13.84 6.08 -0.93
C MET A 139 -14.53 5.63 0.35
N ASP A 140 -15.13 4.44 0.38
CA ASP A 140 -15.71 3.89 1.62
C ASP A 140 -14.67 3.71 2.72
N ASP A 141 -13.43 3.30 2.35
CA ASP A 141 -12.35 3.12 3.31
C ASP A 141 -11.82 4.44 3.85
N VAL A 142 -11.68 5.46 3.00
CA VAL A 142 -11.17 6.77 3.44
C VAL A 142 -12.21 7.61 4.17
N SER A 143 -13.51 7.35 3.93
CA SER A 143 -14.61 8.06 4.57
C SER A 143 -15.00 7.50 5.95
N VAL A 144 -14.30 6.48 6.44
CA VAL A 144 -14.50 6.00 7.81
C VAL A 144 -14.22 7.14 8.80
N PRO A 145 -15.14 7.42 9.73
CA PRO A 145 -14.96 8.46 10.74
C PRO A 145 -13.68 8.27 11.57
N GLY A 146 -13.13 9.38 12.05
CA GLY A 146 -11.99 9.35 12.96
C GLY A 146 -12.32 8.64 14.27
N SER A 147 -11.37 7.89 14.78
CA SER A 147 -11.45 7.24 16.08
C SER A 147 -10.05 7.16 16.72
N THR A 148 -9.98 6.69 17.96
CA THR A 148 -8.71 6.50 18.66
C THR A 148 -7.76 5.52 17.98
N GLU A 149 -8.25 4.70 17.05
CA GLU A 149 -7.48 3.74 16.28
C GLU A 149 -7.39 4.13 14.79
N HIS A 150 -8.41 4.82 14.24
CA HIS A 150 -8.42 5.28 12.86
C HIS A 150 -8.16 6.79 12.76
N LEU A 151 -6.90 7.19 12.89
CA LEU A 151 -6.52 8.62 12.93
C LEU A 151 -6.77 9.35 11.61
N ARG A 152 -6.75 8.62 10.48
CA ARG A 152 -6.97 9.19 9.14
C ARG A 152 -8.32 9.88 9.03
N GLY A 153 -9.38 9.36 9.64
CA GLY A 153 -10.70 10.00 9.64
C GLY A 153 -10.66 11.41 10.19
N TYR A 154 -9.86 11.67 11.22
CA TYR A 154 -9.67 13.02 11.77
C TYR A 154 -9.06 14.01 10.79
N PHE A 155 -8.27 13.54 9.79
CA PHE A 155 -7.70 14.43 8.77
C PHE A 155 -8.82 15.03 7.89
N PHE A 156 -9.81 14.22 7.58
CA PHE A 156 -10.96 14.63 6.77
C PHE A 156 -12.00 15.40 7.58
N GLU A 157 -12.13 15.12 8.88
CA GLU A 157 -12.94 15.92 9.79
C GLU A 157 -12.39 17.34 9.94
N ALA A 158 -11.07 17.46 10.14
CA ALA A 158 -10.40 18.76 10.27
C ALA A 158 -10.34 19.53 8.93
N PHE A 159 -10.14 18.82 7.82
CA PHE A 159 -9.98 19.40 6.48
C PHE A 159 -10.80 18.64 5.43
N PRO A 160 -12.14 18.88 5.35
CA PRO A 160 -13.05 18.15 4.43
C PRO A 160 -12.63 18.24 2.95
N ARG A 161 -11.92 19.31 2.55
CA ARG A 161 -11.40 19.46 1.18
C ARG A 161 -10.45 18.33 0.76
N LEU A 162 -9.83 17.65 1.69
CA LEU A 162 -8.95 16.53 1.41
C LEU A 162 -9.71 15.32 0.83
N LEU A 163 -11.01 15.14 1.17
CA LEU A 163 -11.84 14.09 0.58
C LEU A 163 -12.01 14.28 -0.93
N GLN A 164 -12.11 15.51 -1.41
CA GLN A 164 -12.21 15.79 -2.85
C GLN A 164 -10.94 15.36 -3.62
N LYS A 165 -9.78 15.36 -2.96
CA LYS A 165 -8.53 14.84 -3.53
C LYS A 165 -8.53 13.33 -3.59
N GLU A 166 -9.03 12.67 -2.55
CA GLU A 166 -9.15 11.22 -2.52
C GLU A 166 -10.16 10.73 -3.59
N GLU A 167 -11.32 11.39 -3.70
CA GLU A 167 -12.37 11.06 -4.66
C GLU A 167 -11.87 11.07 -6.12
N LYS A 168 -11.03 12.03 -6.47
CA LYS A 168 -10.50 12.17 -7.83
C LYS A 168 -9.52 11.08 -8.25
N ARG A 169 -8.91 10.39 -7.29
CA ARG A 169 -7.82 9.45 -7.57
C ARG A 169 -8.14 7.99 -7.22
N ARG A 170 -9.22 7.76 -6.44
CA ARG A 170 -9.50 6.40 -6.00
C ARG A 170 -10.53 5.72 -6.89
N PRO A 171 -10.14 4.60 -7.51
CA PRO A 171 -11.11 3.79 -8.23
C PRO A 171 -12.12 3.21 -7.25
N SER A 172 -13.35 3.08 -7.72
CA SER A 172 -14.40 2.41 -6.96
C SER A 172 -14.16 0.90 -6.88
N LEU A 173 -14.82 0.24 -5.92
CA LEU A 173 -14.78 -1.20 -5.78
C LEU A 173 -15.17 -1.92 -7.09
N THR A 174 -16.23 -1.42 -7.75
CA THR A 174 -16.78 -2.03 -8.97
C THR A 174 -15.92 -1.81 -10.21
N GLU A 175 -15.22 -0.67 -10.31
CA GLU A 175 -14.29 -0.41 -11.42
C GLU A 175 -13.12 -1.40 -11.41
N VAL A 176 -12.51 -1.65 -10.25
CA VAL A 176 -11.42 -2.62 -10.13
C VAL A 176 -11.91 -4.05 -10.41
N GLN A 177 -13.11 -4.41 -9.91
CA GLN A 177 -13.71 -5.72 -10.22
C GLN A 177 -13.99 -5.89 -11.72
N ALA A 178 -14.48 -4.85 -12.38
CA ALA A 178 -14.73 -4.88 -13.82
C ALA A 178 -13.43 -5.00 -14.61
N ALA A 179 -12.38 -4.24 -14.27
CA ALA A 179 -11.07 -4.32 -14.90
C ALA A 179 -10.48 -5.74 -14.79
N LEU A 180 -10.54 -6.36 -13.61
CA LEU A 180 -10.09 -7.75 -13.41
C LEU A 180 -10.86 -8.73 -14.31
N LYS A 181 -12.20 -8.65 -14.34
CA LYS A 181 -13.03 -9.54 -15.18
C LYS A 181 -12.76 -9.34 -16.66
N ASN A 182 -12.65 -8.08 -17.11
CA ASN A 182 -12.38 -7.74 -18.50
C ASN A 182 -11.00 -8.22 -18.97
N ALA A 183 -10.03 -8.24 -18.07
CA ALA A 183 -8.69 -8.78 -18.34
C ALA A 183 -8.61 -10.32 -18.29
N GLY A 184 -9.72 -11.02 -18.06
CA GLY A 184 -9.78 -12.49 -18.07
C GLY A 184 -9.51 -13.15 -16.74
N PHE A 185 -9.56 -12.41 -15.62
CA PHE A 185 -9.54 -13.02 -14.30
C PHE A 185 -10.90 -13.62 -13.95
N PHE A 186 -10.89 -14.83 -13.41
CA PHE A 186 -12.08 -15.47 -12.83
C PHE A 186 -11.96 -15.52 -11.30
N SER A 187 -13.02 -15.98 -10.63
CA SER A 187 -13.09 -16.03 -9.16
C SER A 187 -12.68 -14.70 -8.51
N VAL A 188 -13.19 -13.59 -9.08
CA VAL A 188 -12.92 -12.26 -8.55
C VAL A 188 -13.66 -12.06 -7.24
N HIS A 189 -12.93 -11.89 -6.14
CA HIS A 189 -13.45 -11.66 -4.81
C HIS A 189 -12.93 -10.34 -4.24
N THR A 190 -13.71 -9.76 -3.35
CA THR A 190 -13.35 -8.54 -2.62
C THR A 190 -13.59 -8.76 -1.14
N SER A 191 -12.67 -8.29 -0.32
CA SER A 191 -12.76 -8.29 1.14
C SER A 191 -12.17 -7.01 1.71
N GLN A 192 -12.46 -6.75 2.97
CA GLN A 192 -11.89 -5.62 3.70
C GLN A 192 -11.07 -6.12 4.88
N MET A 193 -10.01 -5.38 5.22
CA MET A 193 -9.21 -5.64 6.41
C MET A 193 -8.79 -4.34 7.10
N TRP A 194 -8.65 -4.41 8.41
CA TRP A 194 -7.94 -3.41 9.18
C TRP A 194 -6.48 -3.82 9.32
N GLU A 195 -5.58 -2.90 8.99
CA GLU A 195 -4.14 -3.11 9.11
C GLU A 195 -3.55 -2.09 10.07
N ILE A 196 -2.81 -2.56 11.06
CA ILE A 196 -2.08 -1.69 11.96
C ILE A 196 -0.94 -1.05 11.18
N ARG A 197 -1.02 0.27 11.05
CA ARG A 197 0.02 1.06 10.41
C ARG A 197 1.22 1.25 11.33
N LYS A 198 0.98 1.63 12.56
CA LYS A 198 2.03 1.86 13.57
C LYS A 198 1.45 1.92 14.98
N ARG A 199 2.30 1.59 15.95
CA ARG A 199 2.04 1.76 17.38
C ARG A 199 2.97 2.85 17.89
N TYR A 200 2.44 3.76 18.71
CA TYR A 200 3.19 4.85 19.33
C TYR A 200 3.08 4.73 20.84
N SER A 201 4.23 4.70 21.49
CA SER A 201 4.30 4.64 22.96
C SER A 201 4.02 6.01 23.59
N THR A 202 4.30 7.08 22.86
CA THR A 202 4.14 8.47 23.32
C THR A 202 3.46 9.34 22.27
N TRP A 203 2.84 10.42 22.72
CA TRP A 203 2.32 11.46 21.83
C TRP A 203 3.43 12.06 20.95
N THR A 204 4.62 12.30 21.51
CA THR A 204 5.74 12.91 20.79
C THR A 204 6.18 12.09 19.56
N GLU A 205 6.12 10.76 19.66
CA GLU A 205 6.39 9.88 18.51
C GLU A 205 5.36 10.07 17.38
N LEU A 206 4.06 10.09 17.71
CA LEU A 206 3.01 10.35 16.74
C LEU A 206 3.12 11.74 16.13
N GLU A 207 3.31 12.77 16.96
CA GLU A 207 3.47 14.15 16.54
C GLU A 207 4.63 14.33 15.57
N SER A 208 5.80 13.73 15.87
CA SER A 208 6.96 13.73 14.96
C SER A 208 6.64 13.05 13.62
N ASP A 209 5.92 11.94 13.65
CA ASP A 209 5.53 11.17 12.46
C ASP A 209 4.53 11.96 11.58
N LEU A 210 3.59 12.68 12.20
CA LEU A 210 2.65 13.57 11.50
C LEU A 210 3.38 14.76 10.86
N ARG A 211 4.27 15.46 11.60
CA ARG A 211 5.05 16.58 11.07
C ARG A 211 5.91 16.19 9.87
N LYS A 212 6.50 15.01 9.89
CA LYS A 212 7.25 14.45 8.78
C LYS A 212 6.37 13.94 7.64
N ARG A 213 5.05 13.96 7.78
CA ARG A 213 4.09 13.42 6.80
C ARG A 213 4.37 11.96 6.42
N THR A 214 5.08 11.21 7.26
CA THR A 214 5.64 9.88 6.99
C THR A 214 4.58 8.92 6.49
N GLY A 215 4.70 8.42 5.24
CA GLY A 215 3.79 7.46 4.62
C GLY A 215 2.32 7.90 4.54
N ARG A 216 2.07 9.21 4.54
CA ARG A 216 0.73 9.82 4.45
C ARG A 216 0.71 10.88 3.34
N SER A 217 0.66 10.43 2.08
CA SER A 217 0.68 11.32 0.89
C SER A 217 -0.33 12.46 0.96
N ILE A 218 -1.50 12.23 1.56
CA ILE A 218 -2.56 13.25 1.69
C ILE A 218 -2.14 14.43 2.57
N LEU A 219 -1.22 14.26 3.51
CA LEU A 219 -0.75 15.36 4.36
C LEU A 219 0.15 16.36 3.61
N HIS A 220 0.67 16.01 2.44
CA HIS A 220 1.40 16.95 1.57
C HIS A 220 0.48 18.00 0.91
N GLU A 221 -0.84 17.81 0.97
CA GLU A 221 -1.83 18.80 0.55
C GLU A 221 -2.09 19.91 1.60
N LEU A 222 -1.52 19.76 2.80
CA LEU A 222 -1.57 20.77 3.86
C LEU A 222 -0.29 21.58 3.87
N ASN A 223 -0.41 22.91 4.05
CA ASN A 223 0.73 23.74 4.43
C ASN A 223 1.11 23.50 5.91
N ASP A 224 2.19 24.09 6.38
CA ASP A 224 2.69 23.80 7.72
C ASP A 224 1.76 24.32 8.83
N ASP A 225 1.11 25.48 8.63
CA ASP A 225 0.12 26.01 9.59
C ASP A 225 -1.12 25.11 9.69
N GLU A 226 -1.59 24.58 8.58
CA GLU A 226 -2.69 23.64 8.54
C GLU A 226 -2.31 22.30 9.19
N LEU A 227 -1.08 21.84 8.96
CA LEU A 227 -0.57 20.64 9.59
C LEU A 227 -0.52 20.76 11.10
N GLU A 228 -0.05 21.91 11.65
CA GLU A 228 -0.05 22.14 13.10
C GLU A 228 -1.48 22.20 13.68
N LYS A 229 -2.44 22.77 12.95
CA LYS A 229 -3.86 22.73 13.33
C LYS A 229 -4.39 21.30 13.36
N LEU A 230 -4.04 20.48 12.36
CA LEU A 230 -4.42 19.06 12.32
C LEU A 230 -3.81 18.29 13.52
N ILE A 231 -2.53 18.50 13.80
CA ILE A 231 -1.84 17.86 14.93
C ILE A 231 -2.52 18.20 16.25
N SER A 232 -2.86 19.48 16.46
CA SER A 232 -3.58 19.94 17.64
C SER A 232 -4.97 19.31 17.75
N PHE A 233 -5.70 19.21 16.64
CA PHE A 233 -7.01 18.57 16.57
C PHE A 233 -6.94 17.08 16.92
N VAL A 234 -6.00 16.34 16.33
CA VAL A 234 -5.78 14.92 16.63
C VAL A 234 -5.43 14.71 18.10
N LYS A 235 -4.58 15.59 18.68
CA LYS A 235 -4.21 15.54 20.09
C LYS A 235 -5.43 15.68 21.02
N GLU A 236 -6.29 16.64 20.72
CA GLU A 236 -7.54 16.86 21.44
C GLU A 236 -8.45 15.63 21.38
N LYS A 237 -8.66 15.08 20.18
CA LYS A 237 -9.50 13.89 19.93
C LYS A 237 -8.99 12.64 20.67
N LEU A 238 -7.69 12.49 20.80
CA LEU A 238 -7.09 11.35 21.52
C LEU A 238 -7.16 11.49 23.05
N GLY A 239 -7.33 12.70 23.58
CA GLY A 239 -7.56 12.93 25.02
C GLY A 239 -6.50 12.34 25.97
N GLY A 240 -5.25 12.18 25.49
CA GLY A 240 -4.17 11.61 26.30
C GLY A 240 -4.09 10.09 26.30
N LEU A 241 -4.85 9.39 25.44
CA LEU A 241 -4.79 7.93 25.30
C LEU A 241 -3.38 7.46 24.91
N LEU A 242 -2.86 6.47 25.61
CA LEU A 242 -1.58 5.79 25.34
C LEU A 242 -1.67 4.32 25.75
N PRO A 243 -1.01 3.39 25.03
CA PRO A 243 -0.35 3.62 23.75
C PRO A 243 -1.36 3.90 22.63
N ILE A 244 -0.95 4.62 21.57
CA ILE A 244 -1.77 4.87 20.38
C ILE A 244 -1.52 3.76 19.37
N VAL A 245 -2.58 3.10 18.92
CA VAL A 245 -2.53 2.11 17.85
C VAL A 245 -3.22 2.70 16.63
N GLU A 246 -2.44 3.05 15.61
CA GLU A 246 -2.99 3.58 14.36
C GLU A 246 -3.23 2.46 13.37
N GLN A 247 -4.45 2.36 12.86
CA GLN A 247 -4.81 1.41 11.82
C GLN A 247 -5.61 2.09 10.70
N ASP A 248 -5.51 1.52 9.52
CA ASP A 248 -6.25 1.93 8.34
C ASP A 248 -7.09 0.77 7.83
N ARG A 249 -8.30 1.06 7.32
CA ARG A 249 -9.10 0.09 6.58
C ARG A 249 -8.63 0.03 5.14
N TRP A 250 -8.58 -1.19 4.58
CA TRP A 250 -8.17 -1.49 3.22
C TRP A 250 -9.16 -2.40 2.54
N THR A 251 -9.39 -2.17 1.27
CA THR A 251 -10.07 -3.09 0.39
C THR A 251 -9.04 -3.95 -0.33
N ILE A 252 -9.29 -5.26 -0.38
CA ILE A 252 -8.48 -6.25 -1.09
C ILE A 252 -9.33 -6.84 -2.21
N TRP A 253 -8.84 -6.72 -3.44
CA TRP A 253 -9.36 -7.44 -4.60
C TRP A 253 -8.42 -8.58 -4.93
N ARG A 254 -8.98 -9.73 -5.26
CA ARG A 254 -8.22 -10.88 -5.74
C ARG A 254 -8.92 -11.54 -6.91
N GLY A 255 -8.13 -12.06 -7.84
CA GLY A 255 -8.63 -12.78 -9.01
C GLY A 255 -7.60 -13.82 -9.46
N VAL A 256 -8.07 -14.90 -10.06
CA VAL A 256 -7.23 -15.98 -10.60
C VAL A 256 -7.18 -15.84 -12.10
N LYS A 257 -5.97 -15.92 -12.71
CA LYS A 257 -5.79 -15.92 -14.15
C LYS A 257 -6.30 -17.23 -14.76
N GLY A 258 -7.10 -17.12 -15.82
CA GLY A 258 -7.53 -18.25 -16.63
C GLY A 258 -6.44 -18.89 -17.49
#